data_f88c1f691e6cde11178da44422471261
#
_entry.id   f88c1f691e6cde11178da44422471261
#
_cell.length_a   1.000
_cell.length_b   1.000
_cell.length_c   1.000
_cell.angle_alpha   90.00
_cell.angle_beta   90.00
_cell.angle_gamma   90.00
#
_symmetry.space_group_name_H-M   'P 1'
#
loop_
_entity.id
_entity.type
_entity.pdbx_description
1 polymer ?
#
loop_
_entity_poly.entity_id
_entity_poly.type
_entity_poly.pdbx_seq_one_letter_code
_entity_poly.pdbx_strand_id
1 'polypeptide(L)' 'MTQNDPDRESIGAFVRRRRLANGLTQRALAEIAGVGVRFVSELERDKPTLRVGKVDAVLRVFGKRLGVVDASHIEVGP' A
#
# COMPACT_ATOMS: atom_id res chain seq x y z
N MET A 1 10.60 -10.06 -17.01
CA MET A 1 10.59 -9.71 -16.48
C MET A 1 10.13 -9.57 -15.40
N THR A 2 10.16 -9.46 -14.73
CA THR A 2 9.89 -9.40 -13.82
C THR A 2 9.53 -9.05 -13.09
N GLN A 3 9.22 -8.93 -12.56
CA GLN A 3 8.88 -8.63 -11.96
C GLN A 3 8.34 -8.64 -10.79
N ASN A 4 8.34 -9.20 -10.02
CA ASN A 4 7.95 -9.28 -8.62
C ASN A 4 9.10 -9.02 -7.70
N ASP A 5 9.83 -8.02 -8.05
CA ASP A 5 10.85 -7.47 -7.19
C ASP A 5 10.12 -6.73 -6.07
N PRO A 6 10.22 -7.18 -4.80
CA PRO A 6 9.51 -6.52 -3.72
C PRO A 6 9.86 -5.05 -3.58
N ASP A 7 11.08 -4.67 -3.96
CA ASP A 7 11.49 -3.28 -3.86
C ASP A 7 10.81 -2.39 -4.88
N ARG A 8 10.16 -2.99 -5.87
CA ARG A 8 9.47 -2.25 -6.91
C ARG A 8 7.97 -2.38 -6.83
N GLU A 9 7.50 -3.14 -5.86
CA GLU A 9 6.08 -3.29 -5.68
C GLU A 9 5.51 -1.98 -5.16
N SER A 10 4.43 -1.51 -5.77
CA SER A 10 3.75 -0.32 -5.26
C SER A 10 3.07 -0.63 -3.95
N ILE A 11 2.78 0.41 -3.18
CA ILE A 11 2.06 0.22 -1.93
C ILE A 11 0.69 -0.40 -2.21
N GLY A 12 0.01 0.05 -3.26
CA GLY A 12 -1.30 -0.51 -3.59
C GLY A 12 -1.24 -1.98 -3.93
N ALA A 13 -0.23 -2.38 -4.72
CA ALA A 13 -0.05 -3.78 -5.07
C ALA A 13 0.28 -4.62 -3.84
N PHE A 14 1.12 -4.10 -2.95
CA PHE A 14 1.44 -4.78 -1.69
C PHE A 14 0.18 -5.00 -0.87
N VAL A 15 -0.63 -3.95 -0.69
CA VAL A 15 -1.84 -4.03 0.11
C VAL A 15 -2.79 -5.08 -0.48
N ARG A 16 -3.01 -5.01 -1.80
CA ARG A 16 -3.91 -5.96 -2.45
C ARG A 16 -3.42 -7.39 -2.28
N ARG A 17 -2.15 -7.62 -2.49
CA ARG A 17 -1.57 -8.95 -2.36
C ARG A 17 -1.75 -9.50 -0.95
N ARG A 18 -1.43 -8.69 0.06
CA ARG A 18 -1.56 -9.12 1.45
C ARG A 18 -3.02 -9.29 1.86
N ARG A 19 -3.89 -8.42 1.35
CA ARG A 19 -5.31 -8.54 1.63
C ARG A 19 -5.85 -9.87 1.11
N LEU A 20 -5.55 -10.19 -0.13
CA LEU A 20 -6.01 -11.44 -0.73
C LEU A 20 -5.40 -12.64 -0.04
N ALA A 21 -4.13 -12.58 0.33
CA ALA A 21 -3.46 -13.67 1.03
C ALA A 21 -4.11 -13.95 2.38
N ASN A 22 -4.72 -12.94 2.99
CA ASN A 22 -5.40 -13.09 4.27
C ASN A 22 -6.91 -13.33 4.11
N GLY A 23 -7.37 -13.50 2.89
CA GLY A 23 -8.77 -13.79 2.63
C GLY A 23 -9.72 -12.65 2.95
N LEU A 24 -9.23 -11.41 2.89
CA LEU A 24 -10.04 -10.25 3.26
C LEU A 24 -10.65 -9.60 2.02
N THR A 25 -11.89 -9.12 2.17
CA THR A 25 -12.47 -8.22 1.19
C THR A 25 -11.94 -6.81 1.43
N GLN A 26 -12.11 -5.93 0.45
CA GLN A 26 -11.75 -4.53 0.66
C GLN A 26 -12.53 -3.93 1.82
N ARG A 27 -13.81 -4.28 1.95
CA ARG A 27 -14.62 -3.78 3.05
C ARG A 27 -14.10 -4.27 4.40
N ALA A 28 -13.73 -5.54 4.49
CA ALA A 28 -13.21 -6.08 5.75
C ALA A 28 -11.92 -5.39 6.13
N LEU A 29 -11.02 -5.20 5.17
CA LEU A 29 -9.78 -4.49 5.44
C LEU A 29 -10.05 -3.05 5.90
N ALA A 30 -10.98 -2.39 5.23
CA ALA A 30 -11.33 -1.01 5.58
C ALA A 30 -11.81 -0.93 7.03
N GLU A 31 -12.65 -1.86 7.45
CA GLU A 31 -13.15 -1.89 8.82
C GLU A 31 -12.04 -2.11 9.83
N ILE A 32 -11.14 -3.05 9.54
CA ILE A 32 -10.02 -3.31 10.46
C ILE A 32 -9.11 -2.10 10.57
N ALA A 33 -8.83 -1.46 9.45
CA ALA A 33 -7.93 -0.31 9.43
C ALA A 33 -8.57 0.98 9.91
N GLY A 34 -9.90 1.02 10.00
CA GLY A 34 -10.59 2.23 10.41
C GLY A 34 -10.65 3.28 9.31
N VAL A 35 -10.70 2.86 8.05
CA VAL A 35 -10.82 3.77 6.91
C VAL A 35 -12.04 3.37 6.07
N GLY A 36 -12.37 4.19 5.08
CA GLY A 36 -13.47 3.87 4.18
C GLY A 36 -13.10 2.83 3.16
N VAL A 37 -14.10 2.07 2.70
CA VAL A 37 -13.84 1.05 1.68
C VAL A 37 -13.38 1.68 0.37
N ARG A 38 -13.91 2.87 0.06
CA ARG A 38 -13.48 3.58 -1.14
C ARG A 38 -12.00 3.93 -1.06
N PHE A 39 -11.53 4.29 0.15
CA PHE A 39 -10.12 4.57 0.34
C PHE A 39 -9.27 3.35 0.01
N VAL A 40 -9.67 2.17 0.50
CA VAL A 40 -8.93 0.93 0.21
C VAL A 40 -8.89 0.68 -1.29
N SER A 41 -10.05 0.84 -1.96
CA SER A 41 -10.12 0.64 -3.41
C SER A 41 -9.16 1.58 -4.15
N GLU A 42 -9.15 2.85 -3.76
CA GLU A 42 -8.28 3.83 -4.41
C GLU A 42 -6.81 3.55 -4.12
N LEU A 43 -6.51 3.13 -2.91
CA LEU A 43 -5.14 2.78 -2.53
C LEU A 43 -4.63 1.62 -3.40
N GLU A 44 -5.45 0.60 -3.57
CA GLU A 44 -5.05 -0.57 -4.35
C GLU A 44 -4.87 -0.27 -5.83
N ARG A 45 -5.45 0.83 -6.31
CA ARG A 45 -5.24 1.30 -7.67
C ARG A 45 -4.15 2.35 -7.78
N ASP A 46 -3.41 2.55 -6.71
CA ASP A 46 -2.28 3.49 -6.67
C ASP A 46 -2.67 4.92 -7.01
N LYS A 47 -3.82 5.36 -6.52
CA LYS A 47 -4.20 6.75 -6.68
C LYS A 47 -3.13 7.63 -6.03
N PRO A 48 -2.62 8.65 -6.75
CA PRO A 48 -1.45 9.40 -6.26
C PRO A 48 -1.73 10.38 -5.13
N THR A 49 -2.98 10.77 -4.91
CA THR A 49 -3.30 11.82 -3.94
C THR A 49 -4.07 11.23 -2.76
N LEU A 50 -3.41 10.40 -1.96
CA LEU A 50 -4.02 9.77 -0.80
C LEU A 50 -3.43 10.32 0.48
N ARG A 51 -4.24 10.32 1.54
CA ARG A 51 -3.78 10.78 2.84
C ARG A 51 -2.79 9.79 3.44
N VAL A 52 -1.62 10.30 3.77
CA VAL A 52 -0.53 9.47 4.31
C VAL A 52 -0.95 8.74 5.58
N GLY A 53 -1.65 9.43 6.47
CA GLY A 53 -2.09 8.79 7.72
C GLY A 53 -3.02 7.62 7.50
N LYS A 54 -3.89 7.70 6.50
CA LYS A 54 -4.79 6.60 6.19
C LYS A 54 -4.07 5.47 5.48
N VAL A 55 -3.09 5.79 4.62
CA VAL A 55 -2.25 4.76 4.02
C VAL A 55 -1.52 3.99 5.11
N ASP A 56 -0.95 4.71 6.08
CA ASP A 56 -0.24 4.08 7.18
C ASP A 56 -1.17 3.19 8.01
N ALA A 57 -2.41 3.63 8.24
CA ALA A 57 -3.38 2.83 8.99
C ALA A 57 -3.65 1.49 8.31
N VAL A 58 -3.76 1.48 6.98
CA VAL A 58 -3.95 0.23 6.23
C VAL A 58 -2.71 -0.64 6.33
N LEU A 59 -1.53 -0.05 6.18
CA LEU A 59 -0.28 -0.81 6.24
C LEU A 59 -0.09 -1.47 7.61
N ARG A 60 -0.54 -0.82 8.68
CA ARG A 60 -0.39 -1.37 10.03
C ARG A 60 -1.16 -2.67 10.22
N VAL A 61 -2.23 -2.87 9.47
CA VAL A 61 -2.96 -4.14 9.53
C VAL A 61 -2.03 -5.31 9.18
N PHE A 62 -1.05 -5.05 8.32
CA PHE A 62 -0.10 -6.07 7.87
C PHE A 62 1.26 -5.94 8.55
N GLY A 63 1.32 -5.20 9.66
CA GLY A 63 2.55 -5.05 10.40
C GLY A 63 3.58 -4.16 9.73
N LYS A 64 3.13 -3.27 8.85
CA LYS A 64 4.01 -2.37 8.11
C LYS A 64 3.65 -0.93 8.43
N ARG A 65 4.52 -0.03 8.03
CA ARG A 65 4.27 1.40 8.14
C ARG A 65 5.06 2.13 7.06
N LEU A 66 4.68 3.37 6.81
CA LEU A 66 5.45 4.22 5.92
C LEU A 66 6.74 4.63 6.59
N GLY A 67 7.75 4.84 5.79
CA GLY A 67 9.05 5.26 6.30
C GLY A 67 9.87 5.92 5.22
N VAL A 68 11.00 6.44 5.62
CA VAL A 68 11.95 7.09 4.72
C VAL A 68 13.06 6.09 4.44
N VAL A 69 13.33 5.90 3.17
CA VAL A 69 14.36 4.95 2.75
C VAL A 69 15.29 5.65 1.76
N ASP A 70 16.44 5.04 1.57
CA ASP A 70 17.38 5.56 0.58
C ASP A 70 16.79 5.42 -0.82
N ALA A 71 17.01 6.44 -1.62
CA ALA A 71 16.52 6.46 -3.00
C ALA A 71 17.65 6.09 -3.96
N SER A 72 18.30 4.98 -3.69
CA SER A 72 19.49 4.60 -4.45
C SER A 72 19.18 4.27 -5.90
N HIS A 73 17.94 4.01 -6.22
CA HIS A 73 17.54 3.71 -7.59
C HIS A 73 17.05 4.93 -8.34
N ILE A 74 16.99 6.06 -7.68
CA ILE A 74 16.47 7.27 -8.30
C ILE A 74 17.64 8.10 -8.75
N GLU A 75 17.66 8.38 -10.04
CA GLU A 75 18.61 9.33 -10.55
C GLU A 75 18.12 10.69 -10.22
N VAL A 76 18.78 11.30 -9.30
CA VAL A 76 18.50 12.68 -9.00
C VAL A 76 19.26 13.45 -10.05
N GLY A 77 18.60 13.74 -11.11
CA GLY A 77 19.23 14.41 -12.19
C GLY A 77 19.83 15.73 -11.77
N PRO A 78 20.63 16.32 -12.62
CA PRO A 78 21.27 17.58 -12.30
C PRO A 78 20.25 18.65 -12.05
#